data_418fbec1de6769f263d1ab0432db2be5
#
_entry.id   418fbec1de6769f263d1ab0432db2be5
#
_cell.length_a   1.000
_cell.length_b   1.000
_cell.length_c   1.000
_cell.angle_alpha   90.00
_cell.angle_beta   90.00
_cell.angle_gamma   90.00
#
_symmetry.space_group_name_H-M   'P 1'
#
loop_
_entity.id
_entity.type
_entity.pdbx_description
1 polymer ?
#
loop_
_entity_poly.entity_id
_entity_poly.type
_entity_poly.pdbx_seq_one_letter_code
_entity_poly.pdbx_strand_id
1 'polypeptide(L)'
;MMTSPGIDGLIEGVILGIDNELMPFLSNEKAQATAAMMQSILQAVRQVIPIYDHALVEEHNAMTATLRAAADQLLDAIGPDVDRIRDRAATLGQRPDYPMPPDRAEVAEAHCALGRALEATISDLDVVQRSGGADVAAADEALGIVRAHLAPRYLRDFQTITVGGGFLGRG
;
A
#
# COMPACT_ATOMS: atom_id res chain seq x y z
N MET A 1 -18.42 -11.30 27.48
CA MET A 1 -17.06 -11.79 27.80
C MET A 1 -16.67 -12.76 26.70
N MET A 2 -15.71 -12.41 25.84
CA MET A 2 -15.23 -13.35 24.81
C MET A 2 -14.39 -14.42 25.50
N THR A 3 -14.81 -15.67 25.43
CA THR A 3 -14.12 -16.83 26.04
C THR A 3 -13.12 -17.51 25.10
N SER A 4 -13.02 -17.03 23.85
CA SER A 4 -12.05 -17.53 22.85
C SER A 4 -10.86 -16.57 22.74
N PRO A 5 -9.64 -17.09 22.48
CA PRO A 5 -8.48 -16.25 22.27
C PRO A 5 -8.73 -15.31 21.07
N GLY A 6 -8.31 -14.05 21.21
CA GLY A 6 -8.33 -13.10 20.09
C GLY A 6 -7.38 -13.53 18.96
N ILE A 7 -7.45 -12.85 17.80
CA ILE A 7 -6.61 -13.14 16.63
C ILE A 7 -5.12 -13.17 17.01
N ASP A 8 -4.67 -12.25 17.85
CA ASP A 8 -3.29 -12.18 18.35
C ASP A 8 -2.88 -13.47 19.07
N GLY A 9 -3.72 -13.94 19.99
CA GLY A 9 -3.47 -15.20 20.72
C GLY A 9 -3.51 -16.45 19.85
N LEU A 10 -4.34 -16.44 18.78
CA LEU A 10 -4.35 -17.55 17.81
C LEU A 10 -3.04 -17.60 17.01
N ILE A 11 -2.56 -16.45 16.55
CA ILE A 11 -1.29 -16.35 15.81
C ILE A 11 -0.13 -16.76 16.72
N GLU A 12 -0.10 -16.28 17.96
CA GLU A 12 0.91 -16.68 18.95
C GLU A 12 0.91 -18.19 19.18
N GLY A 13 -0.26 -18.80 19.33
CA GLY A 13 -0.39 -20.25 19.47
C GLY A 13 0.20 -21.01 18.30
N VAL A 14 0.00 -20.53 17.05
CA VAL A 14 0.60 -21.14 15.85
C VAL A 14 2.14 -20.99 15.86
N ILE A 15 2.67 -19.83 16.22
CA ILE A 15 4.11 -19.58 16.31
C ILE A 15 4.74 -20.52 17.34
N LEU A 16 4.16 -20.64 18.52
CA LEU A 16 4.63 -21.55 19.57
C LEU A 16 4.53 -23.02 19.17
N GLY A 17 3.48 -23.40 18.44
CA GLY A 17 3.35 -24.76 17.88
C GLY A 17 4.45 -25.09 16.86
N ILE A 18 4.82 -24.13 16.00
CA ILE A 18 5.95 -24.31 15.10
C ILE A 18 7.26 -24.49 15.89
N ASP A 19 7.50 -23.66 16.91
CA ASP A 19 8.73 -23.69 17.70
C ASP A 19 8.86 -24.97 18.54
N ASN A 20 7.81 -25.31 19.25
CA ASN A 20 7.87 -26.36 20.28
C ASN A 20 7.56 -27.75 19.73
N GLU A 21 6.66 -27.81 18.72
CA GLU A 21 6.12 -29.09 18.22
C GLU A 21 6.67 -29.49 16.85
N LEU A 22 7.07 -28.54 15.99
CA LEU A 22 7.56 -28.85 14.64
C LEU A 22 9.09 -28.76 14.53
N MET A 23 9.69 -27.66 14.97
CA MET A 23 11.13 -27.42 14.81
C MET A 23 12.01 -28.54 15.40
N PRO A 24 11.71 -29.14 16.57
CA PRO A 24 12.53 -30.23 17.13
C PRO A 24 12.56 -31.50 16.28
N PHE A 25 11.55 -31.73 15.43
CA PHE A 25 11.44 -32.91 14.59
C PHE A 25 11.91 -32.70 13.15
N LEU A 26 12.24 -31.48 12.76
CA LEU A 26 12.75 -31.17 11.43
C LEU A 26 14.26 -31.44 11.38
N SER A 27 14.66 -32.48 10.68
CA SER A 27 16.07 -32.82 10.45
C SER A 27 16.67 -32.20 9.17
N ASN A 28 15.82 -31.67 8.28
CA ASN A 28 16.21 -31.11 7.01
C ASN A 28 16.36 -29.60 7.12
N GLU A 29 17.54 -29.05 6.78
CA GLU A 29 17.83 -27.61 6.86
C GLU A 29 16.85 -26.74 6.04
N LYS A 30 16.43 -27.22 4.86
CA LYS A 30 15.45 -26.51 4.05
C LYS A 30 14.09 -26.45 4.73
N ALA A 31 13.68 -27.53 5.41
CA ALA A 31 12.43 -27.56 6.17
C ALA A 31 12.49 -26.64 7.39
N GLN A 32 13.63 -26.60 8.11
CA GLN A 32 13.86 -25.66 9.21
C GLN A 32 13.81 -24.21 8.76
N ALA A 33 14.49 -23.89 7.62
CA ALA A 33 14.45 -22.55 7.05
C ALA A 33 13.03 -22.14 6.63
N THR A 34 12.25 -23.07 6.08
CA THR A 34 10.85 -22.83 5.72
C THR A 34 10.00 -22.55 6.95
N ALA A 35 10.15 -23.33 8.02
CA ALA A 35 9.42 -23.13 9.27
C ALA A 35 9.77 -21.77 9.93
N ALA A 36 11.05 -21.40 9.96
CA ALA A 36 11.49 -20.09 10.44
C ALA A 36 10.92 -18.93 9.60
N MET A 37 10.85 -19.10 8.28
CA MET A 37 10.21 -18.10 7.41
C MET A 37 8.71 -17.98 7.70
N MET A 38 8.00 -19.09 7.92
CA MET A 38 6.57 -19.05 8.30
C MET A 38 6.36 -18.33 9.62
N GLN A 39 7.20 -18.55 10.62
CA GLN A 39 7.15 -17.82 11.88
C GLN A 39 7.37 -16.32 11.68
N SER A 40 8.36 -15.94 10.89
CA SER A 40 8.63 -14.52 10.57
C SER A 40 7.44 -13.84 9.90
N ILE A 41 6.77 -14.54 8.97
CA ILE A 41 5.55 -14.03 8.32
C ILE A 41 4.42 -13.87 9.35
N LEU A 42 4.20 -14.84 10.22
CA LEU A 42 3.16 -14.77 11.25
C LEU A 42 3.43 -13.64 12.25
N GLN A 43 4.68 -13.42 12.64
CA GLN A 43 5.07 -12.29 13.48
C GLN A 43 4.80 -10.94 12.80
N ALA A 44 5.12 -10.81 11.52
CA ALA A 44 4.81 -9.61 10.74
C ALA A 44 3.30 -9.36 10.65
N VAL A 45 2.50 -10.39 10.37
CA VAL A 45 1.03 -10.31 10.34
C VAL A 45 0.49 -9.86 11.71
N ARG A 46 0.99 -10.42 12.80
CA ARG A 46 0.60 -10.05 14.18
C ARG A 46 0.83 -8.56 14.47
N GLN A 47 1.93 -7.99 13.96
CA GLN A 47 2.24 -6.57 14.12
C GLN A 47 1.34 -5.65 13.28
N VAL A 48 0.93 -6.11 12.09
CA VAL A 48 0.16 -5.30 11.15
C VAL A 48 -1.34 -5.30 11.47
N ILE A 49 -1.90 -6.41 11.93
CA ILE A 49 -3.35 -6.54 12.20
C ILE A 49 -3.95 -5.38 13.02
N PRO A 50 -3.34 -4.93 14.14
CA PRO A 50 -3.94 -3.90 14.99
C PRO A 50 -4.07 -2.53 14.30
N ILE A 51 -3.21 -2.27 13.33
CA ILE A 51 -3.13 -0.97 12.65
C ILE A 51 -3.68 -1.00 11.23
N TYR A 52 -4.02 -2.20 10.71
CA TYR A 52 -4.35 -2.41 9.31
C TYR A 52 -5.54 -1.56 8.85
N ASP A 53 -6.64 -1.57 9.59
CA ASP A 53 -7.86 -0.84 9.23
C ASP A 53 -7.62 0.66 9.19
N HIS A 54 -6.90 1.17 10.19
CA HIS A 54 -6.56 2.59 10.27
C HIS A 54 -5.65 3.00 9.10
N ALA A 55 -4.58 2.23 8.87
CA ALA A 55 -3.65 2.48 7.77
C ALA A 55 -4.35 2.43 6.41
N LEU A 56 -5.27 1.48 6.20
CA LEU A 56 -6.01 1.34 4.95
C LEU A 56 -6.90 2.56 4.67
N VAL A 57 -7.62 3.04 5.69
CA VAL A 57 -8.48 4.24 5.58
C VAL A 57 -7.64 5.49 5.36
N GLU A 58 -6.59 5.70 6.15
CA GLU A 58 -5.69 6.85 5.98
C GLU A 58 -5.08 6.87 4.59
N GLU A 59 -4.68 5.72 4.11
CA GLU A 59 -4.08 5.56 2.79
C GLU A 59 -5.08 5.86 1.67
N HIS A 60 -6.30 5.37 1.77
CA HIS A 60 -7.37 5.68 0.84
C HIS A 60 -7.61 7.20 0.78
N ASN A 61 -7.80 7.84 1.93
CA ASN A 61 -8.09 9.27 2.01
C ASN A 61 -6.92 10.11 1.46
N ALA A 62 -5.68 9.71 1.76
CA ALA A 62 -4.49 10.38 1.23
C ALA A 62 -4.34 10.21 -0.29
N MET A 63 -4.64 9.02 -0.87
CA MET A 63 -4.63 8.81 -2.33
C MET A 63 -5.69 9.67 -3.03
N THR A 64 -6.89 9.75 -2.47
CA THR A 64 -7.98 10.60 -2.96
C THR A 64 -7.55 12.07 -3.02
N ALA A 65 -6.94 12.57 -1.94
CA ALA A 65 -6.41 13.93 -1.88
C ALA A 65 -5.26 14.16 -2.87
N THR A 66 -4.38 13.16 -3.03
CA THR A 66 -3.25 13.23 -3.98
C THR A 66 -3.72 13.34 -5.42
N LEU A 67 -4.75 12.58 -5.83
CA LEU A 67 -5.32 12.67 -7.17
C LEU A 67 -5.90 14.06 -7.46
N ARG A 68 -6.63 14.66 -6.49
CA ARG A 68 -7.14 16.03 -6.62
C ARG A 68 -6.00 17.03 -6.77
N ALA A 69 -5.04 16.99 -5.85
CA ALA A 69 -3.93 17.93 -5.83
C ALA A 69 -3.06 17.86 -7.11
N ALA A 70 -2.86 16.66 -7.65
CA ALA A 70 -2.15 16.49 -8.92
C ALA A 70 -2.95 17.06 -10.11
N ALA A 71 -4.27 16.87 -10.15
CA ALA A 71 -5.13 17.44 -11.20
C ALA A 71 -5.22 18.97 -11.10
N ASP A 72 -5.19 19.53 -9.89
CA ASP A 72 -5.22 20.99 -9.67
C ASP A 72 -3.99 21.68 -10.26
N GLN A 73 -2.83 21.03 -10.31
CA GLN A 73 -1.64 21.56 -10.98
C GLN A 73 -1.81 21.67 -12.50
N LEU A 74 -2.73 20.93 -13.07
CA LEU A 74 -2.96 20.83 -14.50
C LEU A 74 -4.15 21.65 -14.99
N LEU A 75 -4.70 22.58 -14.17
CA LEU A 75 -5.94 23.30 -14.51
C LEU A 75 -5.86 24.03 -15.86
N ASP A 76 -4.72 24.62 -16.19
CA ASP A 76 -4.49 25.37 -17.43
C ASP A 76 -3.85 24.53 -18.54
N ALA A 77 -3.44 23.31 -18.25
CA ALA A 77 -2.82 22.42 -19.22
C ALA A 77 -3.85 21.81 -20.17
N ILE A 78 -3.46 21.49 -21.41
CA ILE A 78 -4.36 21.01 -22.45
C ILE A 78 -3.82 19.71 -23.06
N GLY A 79 -4.70 18.74 -23.27
CA GLY A 79 -4.35 17.52 -23.98
C GLY A 79 -5.07 16.29 -23.46
N PRO A 80 -5.11 15.21 -24.27
CA PRO A 80 -5.86 14.01 -23.92
C PRO A 80 -5.34 13.29 -22.67
N ASP A 81 -4.05 13.40 -22.38
CA ASP A 81 -3.43 12.81 -21.18
C ASP A 81 -3.83 13.60 -19.93
N VAL A 82 -3.87 14.94 -20.04
CA VAL A 82 -4.34 15.84 -18.99
C VAL A 82 -5.83 15.60 -18.69
N ASP A 83 -6.65 15.46 -19.74
CA ASP A 83 -8.08 15.21 -19.60
C ASP A 83 -8.34 13.89 -18.86
N ARG A 84 -7.58 12.82 -19.15
CA ARG A 84 -7.68 11.55 -18.43
C ARG A 84 -7.31 11.68 -16.95
N ILE A 85 -6.32 12.50 -16.61
CA ILE A 85 -5.94 12.77 -15.22
C ILE A 85 -7.07 13.49 -14.49
N ARG A 86 -7.64 14.52 -15.12
CA ARG A 86 -8.77 15.28 -14.57
C ARG A 86 -10.01 14.41 -14.38
N ASP A 87 -10.34 13.54 -15.34
CA ASP A 87 -11.48 12.62 -15.26
C ASP A 87 -11.32 11.64 -14.09
N ARG A 88 -10.11 11.10 -13.88
CA ARG A 88 -9.82 10.27 -12.72
C ARG A 88 -9.97 11.03 -11.40
N ALA A 89 -9.47 12.26 -11.33
CA ALA A 89 -9.62 13.11 -10.15
C ALA A 89 -11.08 13.50 -9.91
N ALA A 90 -11.86 13.78 -10.95
CA ALA A 90 -13.29 14.08 -10.84
C ALA A 90 -14.09 12.87 -10.35
N THR A 91 -13.70 11.66 -10.76
CA THR A 91 -14.43 10.42 -10.40
C THR A 91 -13.99 9.86 -9.05
N LEU A 92 -12.69 9.73 -8.82
CA LEU A 92 -12.12 9.06 -7.64
C LEU A 92 -11.62 10.06 -6.58
N GLY A 93 -11.16 11.22 -7.00
CA GLY A 93 -10.67 12.27 -6.10
C GLY A 93 -11.77 13.02 -5.33
N GLN A 94 -13.02 12.93 -5.76
CA GLN A 94 -14.16 13.60 -5.10
C GLN A 94 -14.87 12.70 -4.08
N ARG A 95 -14.37 11.48 -3.85
CA ARG A 95 -14.96 10.61 -2.83
C ARG A 95 -14.79 11.22 -1.44
N PRO A 96 -15.79 11.10 -0.55
CA PRO A 96 -15.64 11.51 0.83
C PRO A 96 -14.64 10.61 1.55
N ASP A 97 -14.06 11.13 2.62
CA ASP A 97 -13.20 10.33 3.48
C ASP A 97 -13.98 9.17 4.10
N TYR A 98 -13.35 7.99 4.17
CA TYR A 98 -13.97 6.84 4.82
C TYR A 98 -14.05 7.05 6.32
N PRO A 99 -15.20 6.68 6.93
CA PRO A 99 -15.36 6.71 8.39
C PRO A 99 -14.64 5.54 9.07
N MET A 100 -14.42 5.66 10.36
CA MET A 100 -13.98 4.56 11.23
C MET A 100 -15.14 4.11 12.12
N PRO A 101 -15.40 2.79 12.29
CA PRO A 101 -14.75 1.65 11.63
C PRO A 101 -15.18 1.52 10.16
N PRO A 102 -14.28 1.06 9.28
CA PRO A 102 -14.58 0.91 7.86
C PRO A 102 -15.32 -0.39 7.54
N ASP A 103 -16.06 -0.42 6.43
CA ASP A 103 -16.32 -1.67 5.72
C ASP A 103 -15.04 -2.08 4.98
N ARG A 104 -14.37 -3.12 5.47
CA ARG A 104 -13.07 -3.57 4.96
C ARG A 104 -13.11 -3.95 3.48
N ALA A 105 -14.19 -4.60 3.03
CA ALA A 105 -14.29 -5.06 1.66
C ALA A 105 -14.42 -3.85 0.71
N GLU A 106 -15.26 -2.90 1.07
CA GLU A 106 -15.48 -1.68 0.30
C GLU A 106 -14.21 -0.82 0.23
N VAL A 107 -13.55 -0.58 1.37
CA VAL A 107 -12.31 0.21 1.41
C VAL A 107 -11.19 -0.47 0.64
N ALA A 108 -11.04 -1.79 0.74
CA ALA A 108 -10.01 -2.53 0.01
C ALA A 108 -10.22 -2.44 -1.51
N GLU A 109 -11.47 -2.55 -1.98
CA GLU A 109 -11.79 -2.39 -3.40
C GLU A 109 -11.50 -0.96 -3.88
N ALA A 110 -11.95 0.04 -3.11
CA ALA A 110 -11.71 1.44 -3.41
C ALA A 110 -10.21 1.80 -3.40
N HIS A 111 -9.45 1.26 -2.44
CA HIS A 111 -8.00 1.40 -2.37
C HIS A 111 -7.30 0.84 -3.62
N CYS A 112 -7.70 -0.36 -4.08
CA CYS A 112 -7.18 -0.94 -5.32
C CYS A 112 -7.51 -0.07 -6.56
N ALA A 113 -8.70 0.50 -6.62
CA ALA A 113 -9.09 1.40 -7.73
C ALA A 113 -8.25 2.68 -7.73
N LEU A 114 -8.02 3.28 -6.57
CA LEU A 114 -7.16 4.47 -6.41
C LEU A 114 -5.70 4.18 -6.74
N GLY A 115 -5.17 3.02 -6.34
CA GLY A 115 -3.81 2.61 -6.68
C GLY A 115 -3.59 2.54 -8.21
N ARG A 116 -4.52 1.91 -8.93
CA ARG A 116 -4.49 1.87 -10.41
C ARG A 116 -4.62 3.27 -11.02
N ALA A 117 -5.45 4.13 -10.43
CA ALA A 117 -5.63 5.50 -10.92
C ALA A 117 -4.36 6.34 -10.74
N LEU A 118 -3.64 6.19 -9.61
CA LEU A 118 -2.35 6.84 -9.40
C LEU A 118 -1.29 6.33 -10.37
N GLU A 119 -1.21 5.02 -10.59
CA GLU A 119 -0.29 4.42 -11.57
C GLU A 119 -0.55 4.96 -12.99
N ALA A 120 -1.82 4.99 -13.41
CA ALA A 120 -2.21 5.55 -14.70
C ALA A 120 -1.91 7.06 -14.77
N THR A 121 -2.07 7.79 -13.66
CA THR A 121 -1.74 9.22 -13.60
C THR A 121 -0.25 9.47 -13.76
N ILE A 122 0.61 8.66 -13.13
CA ILE A 122 2.06 8.74 -13.33
C ILE A 122 2.42 8.50 -14.81
N SER A 123 1.81 7.51 -15.45
CA SER A 123 2.05 7.19 -16.85
C SER A 123 1.63 8.34 -17.77
N ASP A 124 0.46 8.94 -17.56
CA ASP A 124 0.00 10.08 -18.35
C ASP A 124 0.86 11.33 -18.11
N LEU A 125 1.29 11.61 -16.88
CA LEU A 125 2.21 12.70 -16.55
C LEU A 125 3.56 12.55 -17.26
N ASP A 126 4.10 11.33 -17.33
CA ASP A 126 5.33 11.03 -18.06
C ASP A 126 5.18 11.32 -19.57
N VAL A 127 4.02 11.06 -20.17
CA VAL A 127 3.73 11.42 -21.55
C VAL A 127 3.70 12.94 -21.73
N VAL A 128 3.04 13.68 -20.83
CA VAL A 128 3.00 15.16 -20.88
C VAL A 128 4.41 15.74 -20.77
N GLN A 129 5.25 15.25 -19.85
CA GLN A 129 6.63 15.68 -19.71
C GLN A 129 7.45 15.46 -20.98
N ARG A 130 7.32 14.30 -21.62
CA ARG A 130 8.05 13.97 -22.86
C ARG A 130 7.58 14.77 -24.06
N SER A 131 6.37 15.30 -24.05
CA SER A 131 5.85 16.12 -25.15
C SER A 131 6.60 17.44 -25.35
N GLY A 132 7.29 17.94 -24.32
CA GLY A 132 8.16 19.13 -24.39
C GLY A 132 7.42 20.44 -24.58
N GLY A 133 6.14 20.52 -24.20
CA GLY A 133 5.30 21.71 -24.33
C GLY A 133 5.31 22.63 -23.10
N ALA A 134 4.41 23.60 -23.11
CA ALA A 134 4.22 24.58 -22.03
C ALA A 134 3.78 23.91 -20.70
N ASP A 135 3.20 22.73 -20.78
CA ASP A 135 2.60 22.02 -19.65
C ASP A 135 3.60 21.16 -18.85
N VAL A 136 4.88 21.10 -19.28
CA VAL A 136 5.93 20.30 -18.62
C VAL A 136 6.13 20.72 -17.17
N ALA A 137 6.15 22.03 -16.87
CA ALA A 137 6.32 22.50 -15.51
C ALA A 137 5.16 22.08 -14.60
N ALA A 138 3.92 22.18 -15.06
CA ALA A 138 2.74 21.73 -14.35
C ALA A 138 2.73 20.21 -14.13
N ALA A 139 3.18 19.44 -15.13
CA ALA A 139 3.31 17.99 -15.02
C ALA A 139 4.41 17.60 -14.03
N ASP A 140 5.53 18.34 -13.96
CA ASP A 140 6.59 18.12 -12.97
C ASP A 140 6.09 18.36 -11.54
N GLU A 141 5.33 19.43 -11.33
CA GLU A 141 4.72 19.73 -10.03
C GLU A 141 3.71 18.65 -9.62
N ALA A 142 2.82 18.26 -10.53
CA ALA A 142 1.85 17.20 -10.30
C ALA A 142 2.54 15.86 -9.97
N LEU A 143 3.60 15.51 -10.69
CA LEU A 143 4.39 14.30 -10.44
C LEU A 143 5.14 14.39 -9.10
N GLY A 144 5.61 15.57 -8.72
CA GLY A 144 6.19 15.86 -7.40
C GLY A 144 5.23 15.53 -6.26
N ILE A 145 3.96 15.93 -6.39
CA ILE A 145 2.89 15.62 -5.42
C ILE A 145 2.69 14.12 -5.29
N VAL A 146 2.58 13.40 -6.41
CA VAL A 146 2.40 11.93 -6.41
C VAL A 146 3.61 11.23 -5.79
N ARG A 147 4.82 11.64 -6.12
CA ARG A 147 6.07 11.10 -5.54
C ARG A 147 6.17 11.36 -4.04
N ALA A 148 5.80 12.56 -3.58
CA ALA A 148 5.79 12.89 -2.15
C ALA A 148 4.82 12.00 -1.36
N HIS A 149 3.69 11.63 -1.97
CA HIS A 149 2.75 10.67 -1.40
C HIS A 149 3.30 9.24 -1.34
N LEU A 150 4.02 8.79 -2.36
CA LEU A 150 4.53 7.41 -2.45
C LEU A 150 5.78 7.17 -1.60
N ALA A 151 6.65 8.18 -1.43
CA ALA A 151 7.95 8.02 -0.80
C ALA A 151 7.89 7.47 0.65
N PRO A 152 7.03 7.96 1.57
CA PRO A 152 6.92 7.43 2.93
C PRO A 152 6.42 5.98 2.96
N ARG A 153 5.60 5.60 1.98
CA ARG A 153 5.05 4.24 1.85
C ARG A 153 6.10 3.25 1.44
N TYR A 154 6.86 3.59 0.42
CA TYR A 154 7.97 2.77 -0.01
C TYR A 154 8.94 2.48 1.15
N LEU A 155 9.26 3.52 1.96
CA LEU A 155 10.12 3.35 3.13
C LEU A 155 9.49 2.45 4.20
N ARG A 156 8.19 2.59 4.48
CA ARG A 156 7.46 1.76 5.44
C ARG A 156 7.40 0.30 4.98
N ASP A 157 7.04 0.06 3.72
CA ASP A 157 6.95 -1.27 3.15
C ASP A 157 8.33 -1.95 3.14
N PHE A 158 9.37 -1.21 2.79
CA PHE A 158 10.75 -1.68 2.83
C PHE A 158 11.18 -2.03 4.27
N GLN A 159 10.85 -1.21 5.26
CA GLN A 159 11.14 -1.50 6.67
C GLN A 159 10.38 -2.73 7.18
N THR A 160 9.12 -2.88 6.81
CA THR A 160 8.32 -4.05 7.21
C THR A 160 8.88 -5.35 6.64
N ILE A 161 9.36 -5.34 5.40
CA ILE A 161 9.99 -6.49 4.75
C ILE A 161 11.36 -6.79 5.36
N THR A 162 12.14 -5.77 5.75
CA THR A 162 13.50 -5.94 6.29
C THR A 162 13.50 -6.35 7.77
N VAL A 163 12.55 -5.86 8.57
CA VAL A 163 12.42 -6.24 10.00
C VAL A 163 11.94 -7.70 10.14
N GLY A 164 11.23 -8.23 9.15
CA GLY A 164 10.88 -9.65 9.09
C GLY A 164 12.03 -10.61 8.83
N GLY A 165 13.27 -10.13 8.80
CA GLY A 165 14.50 -10.94 8.90
C GLY A 165 14.71 -11.97 7.82
N GLY A 166 14.48 -11.68 6.53
CA GLY A 166 14.88 -12.70 5.60
C GLY A 166 14.36 -12.72 4.18
N PHE A 167 14.00 -11.64 3.60
CA PHE A 167 13.75 -11.60 2.15
C PHE A 167 14.89 -10.91 1.39
N LEU A 168 16.13 -11.15 1.78
CA LEU A 168 17.25 -11.01 0.84
C LEU A 168 17.43 -12.37 0.19
N GLY A 169 16.62 -12.59 -0.84
CA GLY A 169 16.74 -13.74 -1.69
C GLY A 169 18.16 -13.84 -2.24
N ARG A 170 18.77 -14.97 -1.98
CA ARG A 170 19.86 -15.44 -2.82
C ARG A 170 19.22 -15.85 -4.14
N GLY A 171 19.56 -15.14 -5.22
CA GLY A 171 19.48 -15.68 -6.55
C GLY A 171 20.38 -16.89 -6.69
#